data_f3210d2ccd30688b7eb74cead01c7a81
#
_entry.id   f3210d2ccd30688b7eb74cead01c7a81
#
_cell.length_a   1.000
_cell.length_b   1.000
_cell.length_c   1.000
_cell.angle_alpha   90.00
_cell.angle_beta   90.00
_cell.angle_gamma   90.00
#
_symmetry.space_group_name_H-M   'P 1'
#
loop_
_entity.id
_entity.type
_entity.pdbx_description
1 polymer ?
#
loop_
_entity_poly.entity_id
_entity_poly.type
_entity_poly.pdbx_seq_one_letter_code
_entity_poly.pdbx_strand_id
1 'polypeptide(L)'
;MVDATKFGLYDSAFEKSSCGVGFLTRKDGRQTHDLLMKGHEALCAVPHRGGMSAEGVGDGAGVSIDLSIEFFNRVTNSVLTLGEFGVGNFFLPNDPAQHDRARNLVASALKTEGMISLVTRDVEVDQSVLRPAAIKCQLPIAQWVFAAPAGIRGAELDKAIHRTLMAIEAEAYTCAELDGLYPLSMSANMQVLKGRLNSNEIIPYFLDLNELDHSIHTLYFHTRFSTNTDPHPSMAQPFRMMAHNGELNTDKKNRLSETAIARSRENKIIRPKGQSDSCRLDQTLQSRVIEDELDLVTAVVSMMPPAWENDDTLSSPVRAMLEYFSLYEEKNDGPAALIFGNGSIIGARLDRLGLRPLRSIETETYLAVMSEAGQIDFGDEPVLSRGRIEAGGMLYYDHEQKRSFGTHEALESLASQRDYSQLVKNARIEIDDLPEVSAAEYSPSSSYSGDLSLSGRYVAYSQNQECFRFMIDPMLATGTEKV
;
A
#
# COMPACT_ATOMS: atom_id res chain seq x y z
N MET A 1 -6.33 -42.92 -8.72
CA MET A 1 -6.50 -41.47 -8.53
C MET A 1 -5.44 -40.79 -9.41
N VAL A 2 -5.83 -40.08 -10.44
CA VAL A 2 -4.89 -39.26 -11.22
C VAL A 2 -4.42 -38.14 -10.30
N ASP A 3 -3.11 -38.01 -10.16
CA ASP A 3 -2.51 -36.94 -9.34
C ASP A 3 -2.90 -35.59 -9.95
N ALA A 4 -3.84 -34.91 -9.28
CA ALA A 4 -4.38 -33.64 -9.74
C ALA A 4 -3.34 -32.48 -9.76
N THR A 5 -2.11 -32.75 -9.31
CA THR A 5 -1.00 -31.78 -9.28
C THR A 5 -0.24 -31.71 -10.60
N LYS A 6 -0.46 -32.65 -11.54
CA LYS A 6 0.19 -32.65 -12.84
C LYS A 6 -0.84 -32.66 -13.96
N PHE A 7 -0.91 -31.59 -14.73
CA PHE A 7 -1.79 -31.48 -15.89
C PHE A 7 -0.97 -31.08 -17.13
N GLY A 8 -0.70 -32.02 -18.01
CA GLY A 8 0.13 -31.80 -19.19
C GLY A 8 1.57 -31.45 -18.84
N LEU A 9 2.06 -30.33 -19.29
CA LEU A 9 3.40 -29.80 -18.96
C LEU A 9 3.42 -28.97 -17.66
N TYR A 10 2.27 -28.77 -17.03
CA TYR A 10 2.16 -28.05 -15.77
C TYR A 10 2.54 -28.95 -14.59
N ASP A 11 3.45 -28.47 -13.77
CA ASP A 11 3.80 -29.07 -12.48
C ASP A 11 3.85 -27.93 -11.44
N SER A 12 2.93 -27.99 -10.48
CA SER A 12 2.82 -26.99 -9.41
C SER A 12 4.10 -26.83 -8.57
N ALA A 13 4.99 -27.83 -8.59
CA ALA A 13 6.29 -27.75 -7.93
C ALA A 13 7.24 -26.71 -8.56
N PHE A 14 6.99 -26.31 -9.80
CA PHE A 14 7.78 -25.28 -10.52
C PHE A 14 7.17 -23.88 -10.44
N GLU A 15 5.94 -23.73 -9.94
CA GLU A 15 5.31 -22.42 -9.73
C GLU A 15 5.82 -21.75 -8.46
N LYS A 16 6.94 -21.03 -8.56
CA LYS A 16 7.56 -20.38 -7.40
C LYS A 16 7.66 -18.86 -7.51
N SER A 17 7.02 -18.23 -8.48
CA SER A 17 7.40 -16.86 -8.87
C SER A 17 6.33 -15.78 -8.68
N SER A 18 5.16 -16.04 -8.13
CA SER A 18 4.14 -15.01 -7.95
C SER A 18 3.52 -15.01 -6.55
N CYS A 19 3.47 -13.83 -5.92
CA CYS A 19 2.83 -13.65 -4.62
C CYS A 19 1.31 -13.87 -4.70
N GLY A 20 0.70 -14.30 -3.60
CA GLY A 20 -0.75 -14.28 -3.42
C GLY A 20 -1.17 -12.99 -2.74
N VAL A 21 -2.13 -12.29 -3.35
CA VAL A 21 -2.77 -11.10 -2.77
C VAL A 21 -4.27 -11.21 -2.93
N GLY A 22 -5.00 -10.58 -2.05
CA GLY A 22 -6.44 -10.52 -2.16
C GLY A 22 -7.08 -9.70 -1.06
N PHE A 23 -8.35 -9.41 -1.27
CA PHE A 23 -9.21 -8.87 -0.24
C PHE A 23 -10.54 -9.61 -0.18
N LEU A 24 -11.18 -9.53 0.96
CA LEU A 24 -12.53 -9.99 1.22
C LEU A 24 -13.24 -8.96 2.07
N THR A 25 -14.49 -8.61 1.72
CA THR A 25 -15.31 -7.69 2.52
C THR A 25 -16.77 -8.11 2.55
N ARG A 26 -17.41 -7.85 3.69
CA ARG A 26 -18.88 -7.97 3.84
C ARG A 26 -19.55 -6.69 3.37
N LYS A 27 -20.46 -6.82 2.42
CA LYS A 27 -21.17 -5.69 1.80
C LYS A 27 -22.11 -4.94 2.77
N ASP A 28 -22.59 -5.64 3.80
CA ASP A 28 -23.44 -5.05 4.84
C ASP A 28 -22.66 -4.26 5.91
N GLY A 29 -21.30 -4.35 5.90
CA GLY A 29 -20.43 -3.69 6.88
C GLY A 29 -20.48 -4.29 8.28
N ARG A 30 -21.20 -5.42 8.48
CA ARG A 30 -21.30 -6.07 9.79
C ARG A 30 -20.02 -6.85 10.10
N GLN A 31 -19.41 -6.58 11.24
CA GLN A 31 -18.27 -7.33 11.73
C GLN A 31 -18.69 -8.76 12.13
N THR A 32 -17.95 -9.76 11.66
CA THR A 32 -18.18 -11.19 11.98
C THR A 32 -16.84 -11.91 12.06
N HIS A 33 -16.73 -12.89 12.95
CA HIS A 33 -15.55 -13.76 13.02
C HIS A 33 -15.48 -14.69 11.79
N ASP A 34 -16.61 -15.03 11.17
CA ASP A 34 -16.67 -15.85 9.95
C ASP A 34 -15.86 -15.24 8.80
N LEU A 35 -15.86 -13.89 8.63
CA LEU A 35 -15.06 -13.27 7.59
C LEU A 35 -13.56 -13.49 7.81
N LEU A 36 -13.10 -13.45 9.06
CA LEU A 36 -11.72 -13.75 9.40
C LEU A 36 -11.35 -15.20 9.06
N MET A 37 -12.26 -16.15 9.33
CA MET A 37 -12.04 -17.56 8.98
C MET A 37 -12.04 -17.80 7.47
N LYS A 38 -12.88 -17.09 6.70
CA LYS A 38 -12.80 -17.11 5.23
C LYS A 38 -11.48 -16.50 4.70
N GLY A 39 -10.97 -15.48 5.37
CA GLY A 39 -9.62 -14.96 5.10
C GLY A 39 -8.54 -16.01 5.35
N HIS A 40 -8.66 -16.79 6.43
CA HIS A 40 -7.77 -17.91 6.70
C HIS A 40 -7.83 -18.99 5.61
N GLU A 41 -9.03 -19.34 5.17
CA GLU A 41 -9.23 -20.30 4.06
C GLU A 41 -8.52 -19.80 2.79
N ALA A 42 -8.69 -18.53 2.43
CA ALA A 42 -8.01 -17.92 1.29
C ALA A 42 -6.48 -18.00 1.38
N LEU A 43 -5.94 -17.76 2.57
CA LEU A 43 -4.49 -17.85 2.84
C LEU A 43 -3.97 -19.29 2.75
N CYS A 44 -4.77 -20.27 3.21
CA CYS A 44 -4.46 -21.69 3.14
C CYS A 44 -4.53 -22.27 1.71
N ALA A 45 -5.35 -21.66 0.85
CA ALA A 45 -5.56 -22.14 -0.52
C ALA A 45 -4.36 -21.88 -1.46
N VAL A 46 -3.42 -21.01 -1.08
CA VAL A 46 -2.32 -20.54 -1.95
C VAL A 46 -0.92 -20.72 -1.35
N PRO A 47 -0.57 -21.88 -0.79
CA PRO A 47 0.77 -22.13 -0.23
C PRO A 47 1.86 -22.08 -1.31
N HIS A 48 1.52 -22.41 -2.56
CA HIS A 48 2.42 -22.36 -3.72
C HIS A 48 2.79 -20.92 -4.12
N ARG A 49 2.04 -19.93 -3.67
CA ARG A 49 2.34 -18.50 -3.84
C ARG A 49 3.11 -17.88 -2.67
N GLY A 50 3.41 -18.66 -1.65
CA GLY A 50 4.33 -18.32 -0.58
C GLY A 50 5.78 -18.65 -0.95
N GLY A 51 6.72 -18.05 -0.25
CA GLY A 51 8.13 -18.48 -0.26
C GLY A 51 8.48 -19.10 1.08
N MET A 52 9.19 -20.22 1.05
CA MET A 52 9.60 -20.92 2.26
C MET A 52 11.00 -21.50 2.09
N SER A 53 11.86 -21.30 3.08
CA SER A 53 13.19 -21.94 3.11
C SER A 53 13.09 -23.44 3.35
N ALA A 54 14.18 -24.18 3.10
CA ALA A 54 14.26 -25.62 3.41
C ALA A 54 14.02 -25.93 4.90
N GLU A 55 14.30 -25.00 5.78
CA GLU A 55 14.08 -25.11 7.23
C GLU A 55 12.64 -24.76 7.65
N GLY A 56 11.79 -24.37 6.68
CA GLY A 56 10.39 -24.06 6.89
C GLY A 56 10.14 -22.63 7.38
N VAL A 57 11.10 -21.72 7.20
CA VAL A 57 10.92 -20.30 7.48
C VAL A 57 10.22 -19.65 6.29
N GLY A 58 9.09 -19.02 6.53
CA GLY A 58 8.38 -18.24 5.51
C GLY A 58 9.15 -16.98 5.09
N ASP A 59 8.98 -16.57 3.85
CA ASP A 59 9.54 -15.30 3.36
C ASP A 59 8.87 -14.08 4.01
N GLY A 60 7.66 -14.25 4.52
CA GLY A 60 6.88 -13.22 5.18
C GLY A 60 5.47 -13.13 4.61
N ALA A 61 4.50 -13.00 5.49
CA ALA A 61 3.09 -12.85 5.14
C ALA A 61 2.36 -12.02 6.20
N GLY A 62 1.16 -11.55 5.88
CA GLY A 62 0.38 -10.77 6.81
C GLY A 62 -1.03 -10.47 6.33
N VAL A 63 -1.79 -9.88 7.25
CA VAL A 63 -3.16 -9.41 7.03
C VAL A 63 -3.30 -7.96 7.49
N SER A 64 -4.12 -7.21 6.78
CA SER A 64 -4.67 -5.94 7.23
C SER A 64 -6.16 -6.12 7.41
N ILE A 65 -6.66 -5.76 8.58
CA ILE A 65 -8.05 -5.98 9.01
C ILE A 65 -8.61 -4.71 9.66
N ASP A 66 -9.91 -4.50 9.58
CA ASP A 66 -10.58 -3.44 10.33
C ASP A 66 -10.53 -3.68 11.84
N LEU A 67 -10.69 -2.61 12.61
CA LEU A 67 -10.65 -2.69 14.07
C LEU A 67 -11.89 -3.35 14.62
N SER A 68 -11.72 -4.49 15.29
CA SER A 68 -12.82 -5.22 15.94
C SER A 68 -13.31 -4.50 17.20
N ILE A 69 -14.51 -3.97 17.16
CA ILE A 69 -15.11 -3.24 18.28
C ILE A 69 -15.24 -4.13 19.52
N GLU A 70 -15.78 -5.34 19.33
CA GLU A 70 -16.04 -6.27 20.44
C GLU A 70 -14.75 -6.70 21.12
N PHE A 71 -13.76 -7.08 20.34
CA PHE A 71 -12.43 -7.45 20.84
C PHE A 71 -11.76 -6.31 21.62
N PHE A 72 -11.71 -5.11 21.04
CA PHE A 72 -11.06 -3.97 21.71
C PHE A 72 -11.84 -3.44 22.91
N ASN A 73 -13.16 -3.57 22.94
CA ASN A 73 -13.96 -3.30 24.15
C ASN A 73 -13.52 -4.21 25.31
N ARG A 74 -13.34 -5.49 25.03
CA ARG A 74 -12.85 -6.46 26.04
C ARG A 74 -11.43 -6.15 26.47
N VAL A 75 -10.53 -5.94 25.53
CA VAL A 75 -9.11 -5.66 25.80
C VAL A 75 -8.92 -4.40 26.64
N THR A 76 -9.70 -3.36 26.38
CA THR A 76 -9.59 -2.07 27.11
C THR A 76 -10.49 -2.00 28.33
N ASN A 77 -11.38 -2.95 28.53
CA ASN A 77 -12.46 -2.90 29.51
C ASN A 77 -13.26 -1.58 29.43
N SER A 78 -13.50 -1.12 28.22
CA SER A 78 -14.16 0.17 27.92
C SER A 78 -15.13 0.00 26.75
N VAL A 79 -16.14 0.87 26.66
CA VAL A 79 -17.01 0.94 25.50
C VAL A 79 -16.39 1.90 24.49
N LEU A 80 -15.94 1.37 23.38
CA LEU A 80 -15.29 2.12 22.29
C LEU A 80 -16.28 2.36 21.15
N THR A 81 -16.03 3.40 20.39
CA THR A 81 -16.77 3.75 19.16
C THR A 81 -15.78 3.85 18.01
N LEU A 82 -16.09 3.24 16.86
CA LEU A 82 -15.25 3.39 15.65
C LEU A 82 -15.10 4.87 15.28
N GLY A 83 -13.86 5.27 14.95
CA GLY A 83 -13.52 6.67 14.69
C GLY A 83 -13.28 7.53 15.92
N GLU A 84 -13.38 6.97 17.14
CA GLU A 84 -13.06 7.65 18.41
C GLU A 84 -11.87 7.01 19.15
N PHE A 85 -11.32 5.95 18.63
CA PHE A 85 -10.11 5.30 19.11
C PHE A 85 -9.24 4.85 17.95
N GLY A 86 -8.00 4.50 18.24
CA GLY A 86 -7.10 3.94 17.27
C GLY A 86 -6.22 2.86 17.86
N VAL A 87 -5.57 2.11 16.96
CA VAL A 87 -4.64 1.03 17.30
C VAL A 87 -3.33 1.25 16.57
N GLY A 88 -2.23 1.16 17.31
CA GLY A 88 -0.87 1.18 16.77
C GLY A 88 -0.16 -0.14 17.04
N ASN A 89 0.31 -0.81 16.01
CA ASN A 89 1.12 -2.03 16.08
C ASN A 89 2.56 -1.72 15.66
N PHE A 90 3.52 -2.12 16.48
CA PHE A 90 4.94 -1.82 16.27
C PHE A 90 5.82 -3.05 16.49
N PHE A 91 6.74 -3.31 15.57
CA PHE A 91 7.89 -4.14 15.92
C PHE A 91 8.78 -3.34 16.89
N LEU A 92 9.23 -4.00 17.94
CA LEU A 92 10.15 -3.42 18.90
C LEU A 92 11.60 -3.47 18.37
N PRO A 93 12.52 -2.66 18.93
CA PRO A 93 13.94 -2.73 18.59
C PRO A 93 14.49 -4.14 18.74
N ASN A 94 15.52 -4.45 17.94
CA ASN A 94 16.20 -5.74 17.99
C ASN A 94 16.88 -6.02 19.35
N ASP A 95 17.32 -4.97 20.04
CA ASP A 95 17.88 -5.06 21.38
C ASP A 95 16.76 -4.90 22.44
N PRO A 96 16.45 -5.95 23.23
CA PRO A 96 15.44 -5.87 24.28
C PRO A 96 15.70 -4.77 25.33
N ALA A 97 16.95 -4.38 25.54
CA ALA A 97 17.29 -3.28 26.47
C ALA A 97 16.71 -1.92 26.02
N GLN A 98 16.34 -1.79 24.75
CA GLN A 98 15.76 -0.58 24.17
C GLN A 98 14.22 -0.59 24.14
N HIS A 99 13.56 -1.67 24.55
CA HIS A 99 12.10 -1.79 24.48
C HIS A 99 11.39 -0.70 25.30
N ASP A 100 11.87 -0.41 26.52
CA ASP A 100 11.27 0.63 27.36
C ASP A 100 11.42 2.01 26.73
N ARG A 101 12.56 2.30 26.11
CA ARG A 101 12.79 3.55 25.38
C ARG A 101 11.82 3.69 24.21
N ALA A 102 11.65 2.62 23.42
CA ALA A 102 10.71 2.59 22.30
C ALA A 102 9.26 2.79 22.76
N ARG A 103 8.87 2.12 23.85
CA ARG A 103 7.53 2.28 24.45
C ARG A 103 7.29 3.71 24.95
N ASN A 104 8.28 4.32 25.59
CA ASN A 104 8.20 5.70 26.05
C ASN A 104 8.12 6.70 24.90
N LEU A 105 8.83 6.46 23.79
CA LEU A 105 8.73 7.28 22.58
C LEU A 105 7.29 7.27 22.03
N VAL A 106 6.70 6.09 21.84
CA VAL A 106 5.33 5.98 21.32
C VAL A 106 4.33 6.64 22.26
N ALA A 107 4.42 6.38 23.56
CA ALA A 107 3.53 6.98 24.56
C ALA A 107 3.65 8.52 24.59
N SER A 108 4.87 9.05 24.47
CA SER A 108 5.13 10.49 24.43
C SER A 108 4.57 11.13 23.17
N ALA A 109 4.75 10.49 22.01
CA ALA A 109 4.22 10.99 20.75
C ALA A 109 2.68 11.02 20.74
N LEU A 110 2.02 9.96 21.26
CA LEU A 110 0.56 9.95 21.46
C LEU A 110 0.09 11.12 22.32
N LYS A 111 0.77 11.33 23.45
CA LYS A 111 0.44 12.41 24.40
C LYS A 111 0.60 13.79 23.76
N THR A 112 1.60 13.99 22.90
CA THR A 112 1.84 15.29 22.23
C THR A 112 0.67 15.71 21.36
N GLU A 113 0.01 14.74 20.69
CA GLU A 113 -1.20 14.99 19.89
C GLU A 113 -2.50 14.88 20.73
N GLY A 114 -2.40 14.81 22.06
CA GLY A 114 -3.53 14.75 22.97
C GLY A 114 -4.27 13.41 23.01
N MET A 115 -3.71 12.36 22.40
CA MET A 115 -4.28 11.02 22.47
C MET A 115 -4.01 10.36 23.83
N ILE A 116 -4.98 9.58 24.31
CA ILE A 116 -4.92 8.93 25.61
C ILE A 116 -4.67 7.43 25.41
N SER A 117 -3.54 6.92 25.84
CA SER A 117 -3.27 5.49 25.83
C SER A 117 -4.22 4.78 26.80
N LEU A 118 -5.04 3.87 26.32
CA LEU A 118 -5.97 3.06 27.10
C LEU A 118 -5.33 1.75 27.55
N VAL A 119 -4.63 1.08 26.64
CA VAL A 119 -3.90 -0.17 26.88
C VAL A 119 -2.63 -0.17 26.06
N THR A 120 -1.55 -0.67 26.66
CA THR A 120 -0.33 -1.07 25.98
C THR A 120 -0.06 -2.52 26.32
N ARG A 121 0.10 -3.37 25.29
CA ARG A 121 0.32 -4.80 25.48
C ARG A 121 1.24 -5.35 24.38
N ASP A 122 1.76 -6.54 24.59
CA ASP A 122 2.34 -7.34 23.52
C ASP A 122 1.24 -8.18 22.87
N VAL A 123 1.27 -8.31 21.54
CA VAL A 123 0.36 -9.19 20.81
C VAL A 123 0.73 -10.63 21.10
N GLU A 124 -0.21 -11.39 21.64
CA GLU A 124 0.00 -12.77 22.01
C GLU A 124 0.10 -13.68 20.79
N VAL A 125 1.06 -14.62 20.82
CA VAL A 125 1.36 -15.51 19.71
C VAL A 125 1.49 -16.96 20.14
N ASP A 126 1.04 -17.89 19.30
CA ASP A 126 1.30 -19.32 19.47
C ASP A 126 2.53 -19.73 18.67
N GLN A 127 3.66 -19.85 19.35
CA GLN A 127 4.90 -20.32 18.72
C GLN A 127 4.87 -21.80 18.33
N SER A 128 3.92 -22.60 18.84
CA SER A 128 3.82 -24.03 18.55
C SER A 128 3.46 -24.34 17.10
N VAL A 129 2.84 -23.36 16.41
CA VAL A 129 2.50 -23.50 14.97
C VAL A 129 3.72 -23.34 14.06
N LEU A 130 4.85 -22.87 14.60
CA LEU A 130 6.06 -22.59 13.83
C LEU A 130 7.14 -23.67 14.02
N ARG A 131 7.98 -23.83 13.01
CA ARG A 131 9.21 -24.61 13.15
C ARG A 131 10.26 -23.84 13.97
N PRO A 132 11.19 -24.54 14.66
CA PRO A 132 12.19 -23.89 15.53
C PRO A 132 13.04 -22.81 14.85
N ALA A 133 13.33 -22.97 13.54
CA ALA A 133 14.05 -21.95 12.78
C ALA A 133 13.18 -20.70 12.54
N ALA A 134 11.88 -20.86 12.27
CA ALA A 134 10.96 -19.77 12.06
C ALA A 134 10.70 -18.96 13.34
N ILE A 135 10.65 -19.58 14.51
CA ILE A 135 10.49 -18.90 15.82
C ILE A 135 11.58 -17.84 16.01
N LYS A 136 12.83 -18.18 15.66
CA LYS A 136 13.98 -17.28 15.83
C LYS A 136 13.95 -16.05 14.92
N CYS A 137 13.13 -16.08 13.88
CA CYS A 137 13.00 -15.01 12.90
C CYS A 137 11.85 -14.05 13.20
N GLN A 138 11.02 -14.36 14.22
CA GLN A 138 9.88 -13.49 14.56
C GLN A 138 10.33 -12.32 15.42
N LEU A 139 9.68 -11.18 15.19
CA LEU A 139 9.83 -9.98 16.02
C LEU A 139 8.57 -9.80 16.88
N PRO A 140 8.72 -9.41 18.14
CA PRO A 140 7.57 -9.13 19.00
C PRO A 140 6.83 -7.88 18.50
N ILE A 141 5.50 -7.93 18.56
CA ILE A 141 4.65 -6.80 18.24
C ILE A 141 4.11 -6.20 19.53
N ALA A 142 4.44 -4.95 19.79
CA ALA A 142 3.81 -4.16 20.83
C ALA A 142 2.61 -3.41 20.24
N GLN A 143 1.50 -3.40 20.96
CA GLN A 143 0.24 -2.78 20.56
C GLN A 143 -0.19 -1.70 21.54
N TRP A 144 -0.57 -0.54 21.00
CA TRP A 144 -1.22 0.54 21.74
C TRP A 144 -2.66 0.65 21.28
N VAL A 145 -3.59 0.65 22.22
CA VAL A 145 -4.95 1.09 22.00
C VAL A 145 -5.11 2.45 22.65
N PHE A 146 -5.54 3.45 21.91
CA PHE A 146 -5.62 4.82 22.40
C PHE A 146 -6.96 5.46 22.01
N ALA A 147 -7.47 6.33 22.89
CA ALA A 147 -8.63 7.15 22.60
C ALA A 147 -8.22 8.43 21.85
N ALA A 148 -9.10 8.87 20.96
CA ALA A 148 -8.97 10.17 20.29
C ALA A 148 -9.04 11.33 21.29
N PRO A 149 -8.42 12.48 21.00
CA PRO A 149 -8.66 13.70 21.75
C PRO A 149 -10.15 14.09 21.71
N ALA A 150 -10.66 14.70 22.79
CA ALA A 150 -12.06 15.07 22.87
C ALA A 150 -12.50 15.95 21.69
N GLY A 151 -13.52 15.52 20.96
CA GLY A 151 -14.09 16.27 19.82
C GLY A 151 -13.35 16.08 18.50
N ILE A 152 -12.23 15.34 18.46
CA ILE A 152 -11.47 15.05 17.24
C ILE A 152 -11.94 13.73 16.66
N ARG A 153 -12.36 13.72 15.40
CA ARG A 153 -12.88 12.55 14.67
C ARG A 153 -12.59 12.63 13.18
N GLY A 154 -12.76 11.52 12.45
CA GLY A 154 -12.64 11.45 11.00
C GLY A 154 -11.28 11.95 10.52
N ALA A 155 -11.26 12.78 9.48
CA ALA A 155 -10.03 13.27 8.86
C ALA A 155 -9.09 14.00 9.83
N GLU A 156 -9.60 14.71 10.82
CA GLU A 156 -8.77 15.40 11.82
C GLU A 156 -8.09 14.40 12.77
N LEU A 157 -8.76 13.28 13.10
CA LEU A 157 -8.14 12.19 13.85
C LEU A 157 -7.06 11.49 13.00
N ASP A 158 -7.34 11.21 11.74
CA ASP A 158 -6.37 10.59 10.83
C ASP A 158 -5.11 11.46 10.69
N LYS A 159 -5.26 12.78 10.58
CA LYS A 159 -4.12 13.74 10.58
C LYS A 159 -3.34 13.73 11.89
N ALA A 160 -4.02 13.68 13.05
CA ALA A 160 -3.36 13.61 14.34
C ALA A 160 -2.57 12.29 14.50
N ILE A 161 -3.17 11.17 14.08
CA ILE A 161 -2.50 9.87 14.05
C ILE A 161 -1.30 9.91 13.10
N HIS A 162 -1.44 10.50 11.93
CA HIS A 162 -0.37 10.62 10.96
C HIS A 162 0.80 11.45 11.49
N ARG A 163 0.55 12.61 12.12
CA ARG A 163 1.60 13.41 12.75
C ARG A 163 2.33 12.65 13.87
N THR A 164 1.57 11.90 14.69
CA THR A 164 2.16 11.02 15.71
C THR A 164 3.08 9.97 15.10
N LEU A 165 2.60 9.32 14.04
CA LEU A 165 3.37 8.31 13.30
C LEU A 165 4.65 8.90 12.72
N MET A 166 4.56 10.06 12.05
CA MET A 166 5.72 10.75 11.49
C MET A 166 6.75 11.16 12.56
N ALA A 167 6.30 11.58 13.74
CA ALA A 167 7.19 11.90 14.86
C ALA A 167 7.92 10.65 15.37
N ILE A 168 7.22 9.51 15.49
CA ILE A 168 7.82 8.24 15.89
C ILE A 168 8.84 7.77 14.84
N GLU A 169 8.49 7.80 13.56
CA GLU A 169 9.37 7.40 12.45
C GLU A 169 10.63 8.30 12.37
N ALA A 170 10.46 9.60 12.61
CA ALA A 170 11.59 10.54 12.62
C ALA A 170 12.66 10.14 13.62
N GLU A 171 12.28 9.75 14.83
CA GLU A 171 13.21 9.30 15.86
C GLU A 171 13.69 7.86 15.58
N ALA A 172 12.77 6.94 15.26
CA ALA A 172 13.07 5.52 15.04
C ALA A 172 14.09 5.30 13.92
N TYR A 173 13.98 6.07 12.82
CA TYR A 173 14.84 5.87 11.65
C TYR A 173 16.14 6.66 11.68
N THR A 174 16.33 7.52 12.66
CA THR A 174 17.54 8.33 12.81
C THR A 174 18.37 7.95 14.02
N CYS A 175 17.76 7.30 15.03
CA CYS A 175 18.42 6.89 16.26
C CYS A 175 18.88 5.43 16.20
N ALA A 176 20.19 5.18 16.28
CA ALA A 176 20.76 3.83 16.21
C ALA A 176 20.29 2.90 17.34
N GLU A 177 19.97 3.46 18.51
CA GLU A 177 19.48 2.68 19.67
C GLU A 177 18.03 2.18 19.47
N LEU A 178 17.30 2.74 18.51
CA LEU A 178 15.95 2.33 18.16
C LEU A 178 15.91 1.47 16.88
N ASP A 179 17.06 0.98 16.43
CA ASP A 179 17.13 0.11 15.24
C ASP A 179 16.21 -1.10 15.41
N GLY A 180 15.32 -1.32 14.44
CA GLY A 180 14.27 -2.34 14.49
C GLY A 180 12.91 -1.84 14.99
N LEU A 181 12.79 -0.66 15.61
CA LEU A 181 11.49 -0.05 15.89
C LEU A 181 10.82 0.31 14.56
N TYR A 182 9.72 -0.36 14.27
CA TYR A 182 9.02 -0.19 12.99
C TYR A 182 7.51 -0.22 13.19
N PRO A 183 6.78 0.85 12.81
CA PRO A 183 5.32 0.86 12.87
C PRO A 183 4.73 0.03 11.72
N LEU A 184 4.06 -1.06 12.06
CA LEU A 184 3.32 -1.89 11.11
C LEU A 184 2.09 -1.12 10.61
N SER A 185 1.36 -0.55 11.57
CA SER A 185 0.19 0.30 11.33
C SER A 185 -0.08 1.19 12.53
N MET A 186 -0.72 2.31 12.30
CA MET A 186 -1.31 3.17 13.31
C MET A 186 -2.52 3.88 12.67
N SER A 187 -3.73 3.53 13.08
CA SER A 187 -4.96 3.96 12.41
C SER A 187 -6.16 3.87 13.35
N ALA A 188 -7.18 4.68 13.06
CA ALA A 188 -8.51 4.59 13.69
C ALA A 188 -9.43 3.56 13.01
N ASN A 189 -9.01 2.95 11.91
CA ASN A 189 -9.87 2.11 11.09
C ASN A 189 -9.31 0.71 10.84
N MET A 190 -7.99 0.59 10.65
CA MET A 190 -7.35 -0.65 10.22
C MET A 190 -6.15 -0.98 11.11
N GLN A 191 -5.82 -2.27 11.21
CA GLN A 191 -4.57 -2.74 11.80
C GLN A 191 -3.88 -3.78 10.93
N VAL A 192 -2.56 -3.81 10.98
CA VAL A 192 -1.73 -4.78 10.26
C VAL A 192 -1.07 -5.73 11.25
N LEU A 193 -1.22 -7.03 10.98
CA LEU A 193 -0.49 -8.10 11.65
C LEU A 193 0.30 -8.88 10.60
N LYS A 194 1.61 -8.96 10.78
CA LYS A 194 2.51 -9.60 9.82
C LYS A 194 3.77 -10.11 10.51
N GLY A 195 4.45 -11.03 9.84
CA GLY A 195 5.69 -11.57 10.33
C GLY A 195 6.41 -12.37 9.24
N ARG A 196 7.53 -12.97 9.59
CA ARG A 196 8.24 -13.90 8.73
C ARG A 196 7.57 -15.27 8.78
N LEU A 197 6.31 -15.32 8.31
CA LEU A 197 5.36 -16.43 8.37
C LEU A 197 5.09 -16.99 6.99
N ASN A 198 4.63 -18.22 6.93
CA ASN A 198 3.92 -18.75 5.78
C ASN A 198 2.45 -18.29 5.82
N SER A 199 1.79 -18.28 4.67
CA SER A 199 0.41 -17.77 4.57
C SER A 199 -0.58 -18.48 5.50
N ASN A 200 -0.47 -19.79 5.65
CA ASN A 200 -1.34 -20.60 6.51
C ASN A 200 -1.02 -20.47 8.02
N GLU A 201 0.10 -19.86 8.37
CA GLU A 201 0.52 -19.68 9.78
C GLU A 201 -0.06 -18.39 10.40
N ILE A 202 -0.49 -17.40 9.61
CA ILE A 202 -0.86 -16.06 10.10
C ILE A 202 -1.97 -16.13 11.15
N ILE A 203 -3.12 -16.69 10.80
CA ILE A 203 -4.27 -16.72 11.71
C ILE A 203 -3.99 -17.62 12.93
N PRO A 204 -3.46 -18.84 12.81
CA PRO A 204 -3.13 -19.64 13.98
C PRO A 204 -2.03 -19.05 14.86
N TYR A 205 -1.09 -18.28 14.29
CA TYR A 205 0.04 -17.70 15.03
C TYR A 205 -0.38 -16.54 15.94
N PHE A 206 -1.22 -15.62 15.46
CA PHE A 206 -1.71 -14.51 16.26
C PHE A 206 -2.95 -14.94 17.06
N LEU A 207 -2.79 -15.19 18.37
CA LEU A 207 -3.86 -15.72 19.21
C LEU A 207 -5.11 -14.84 19.22
N ASP A 208 -4.94 -13.54 19.18
CA ASP A 208 -6.05 -12.57 19.08
C ASP A 208 -7.00 -12.88 17.91
N LEU A 209 -6.48 -13.34 16.77
CA LEU A 209 -7.28 -13.63 15.57
C LEU A 209 -8.11 -14.91 15.69
N ASN A 210 -7.84 -15.75 16.71
CA ASN A 210 -8.59 -16.96 16.98
C ASN A 210 -9.74 -16.73 18.00
N GLU A 211 -9.79 -15.55 18.63
CA GLU A 211 -10.82 -15.20 19.58
C GLU A 211 -12.17 -14.94 18.87
N LEU A 212 -13.26 -15.52 19.36
CA LEU A 212 -14.59 -15.43 18.72
C LEU A 212 -15.14 -14.01 18.66
N ASP A 213 -14.73 -13.15 19.59
CA ASP A 213 -15.07 -11.72 19.63
C ASP A 213 -14.22 -10.86 18.70
N HIS A 214 -13.18 -11.44 18.07
CA HIS A 214 -12.42 -10.75 17.05
C HIS A 214 -13.16 -10.80 15.72
N SER A 215 -14.16 -9.97 15.61
CA SER A 215 -15.04 -9.86 14.45
C SER A 215 -14.62 -8.70 13.55
N ILE A 216 -14.62 -8.91 12.24
CA ILE A 216 -14.23 -7.92 11.24
C ILE A 216 -15.22 -7.90 10.07
N HIS A 217 -15.24 -6.81 9.29
CA HIS A 217 -16.06 -6.72 8.07
C HIS A 217 -15.21 -6.60 6.79
N THR A 218 -13.91 -6.32 6.93
CA THR A 218 -13.00 -6.25 5.78
C THR A 218 -11.60 -6.75 6.13
N LEU A 219 -10.96 -7.36 5.14
CA LEU A 219 -9.60 -7.86 5.27
C LEU A 219 -8.92 -7.84 3.91
N TYR A 220 -7.62 -7.51 3.87
CA TYR A 220 -6.77 -7.84 2.75
C TYR A 220 -5.46 -8.48 3.21
N PHE A 221 -4.84 -9.25 2.34
CA PHE A 221 -3.69 -10.07 2.72
C PHE A 221 -2.62 -10.13 1.65
N HIS A 222 -1.43 -10.54 2.09
CA HIS A 222 -0.31 -10.87 1.22
C HIS A 222 0.41 -12.12 1.72
N THR A 223 0.80 -13.02 0.80
CA THR A 223 1.32 -14.36 1.15
C THR A 223 2.83 -14.51 1.01
N ARG A 224 3.53 -13.48 0.54
CA ARG A 224 4.97 -13.55 0.33
C ARG A 224 5.60 -12.18 0.45
N PHE A 225 6.82 -12.14 0.97
CA PHE A 225 7.65 -10.95 0.99
C PHE A 225 8.18 -10.60 -0.44
N SER A 226 9.42 -10.39 -0.66
CA SER A 226 10.03 -10.12 -1.96
C SER A 226 10.84 -11.33 -2.44
N THR A 227 10.92 -11.53 -3.76
CA THR A 227 11.71 -12.61 -4.36
C THR A 227 13.22 -12.35 -4.39
N ASN A 228 13.66 -11.09 -4.20
CA ASN A 228 15.02 -10.66 -4.54
C ASN A 228 15.78 -9.99 -3.39
N THR A 229 15.24 -9.93 -2.18
CA THR A 229 15.87 -9.29 -1.02
C THR A 229 15.90 -10.23 0.18
N ASP A 230 16.83 -9.99 1.12
CA ASP A 230 16.82 -10.72 2.40
C ASP A 230 15.54 -10.39 3.16
N PRO A 231 14.70 -11.40 3.49
CA PRO A 231 13.41 -11.16 4.09
C PRO A 231 13.56 -10.55 5.50
N HIS A 232 13.04 -9.35 5.69
CA HIS A 232 12.94 -8.72 7.00
C HIS A 232 11.46 -8.55 7.36
N PRO A 233 11.01 -8.86 8.60
CA PRO A 233 9.60 -8.78 8.96
C PRO A 233 8.95 -7.41 8.72
N SER A 234 9.69 -6.31 8.86
CA SER A 234 9.18 -4.96 8.57
C SER A 234 8.84 -4.74 7.10
N MET A 235 9.50 -5.49 6.22
CA MET A 235 9.29 -5.38 4.77
C MET A 235 8.20 -6.32 4.24
N ALA A 236 7.72 -7.25 5.08
CA ALA A 236 6.59 -8.12 4.74
C ALA A 236 5.34 -7.26 4.47
N GLN A 237 4.56 -7.67 3.48
CA GLN A 237 3.27 -7.05 3.20
C GLN A 237 2.13 -7.77 3.97
N PRO A 238 0.96 -7.13 4.20
CA PRO A 238 0.56 -5.81 3.74
C PRO A 238 1.34 -4.66 4.41
N PHE A 239 1.33 -3.51 3.73
CA PHE A 239 1.67 -2.24 4.34
C PHE A 239 0.42 -1.61 4.98
N ARG A 240 0.45 -0.28 5.25
CA ARG A 240 -0.60 0.40 6.00
C ARG A 240 -1.89 0.57 5.23
N MET A 241 -1.81 0.85 3.94
CA MET A 241 -2.96 1.12 3.07
C MET A 241 -3.00 0.21 1.85
N MET A 242 -1.93 -0.55 1.58
CA MET A 242 -1.87 -1.38 0.39
C MET A 242 -1.08 -2.68 0.57
N ALA A 243 -1.33 -3.60 -0.38
CA ALA A 243 -0.49 -4.74 -0.69
C ALA A 243 -0.41 -4.89 -2.21
N HIS A 244 0.69 -5.42 -2.74
CA HIS A 244 0.76 -5.66 -4.17
C HIS A 244 1.55 -6.92 -4.53
N ASN A 245 1.19 -7.50 -5.65
CA ASN A 245 1.93 -8.57 -6.29
C ASN A 245 2.56 -8.02 -7.57
N GLY A 246 3.88 -8.02 -7.64
CA GLY A 246 4.61 -7.59 -8.83
C GLY A 246 5.88 -6.84 -8.52
N GLU A 247 6.43 -6.21 -9.54
CA GLU A 247 7.61 -5.36 -9.47
C GLU A 247 7.21 -3.96 -9.94
N LEU A 248 7.31 -2.99 -9.03
CA LEU A 248 7.13 -1.59 -9.37
C LEU A 248 8.47 -1.02 -9.83
N ASN A 249 8.49 -0.48 -11.02
CA ASN A 249 9.66 0.23 -11.52
C ASN A 249 9.70 1.62 -10.92
N THR A 250 10.48 1.76 -9.86
CA THR A 250 10.73 3.06 -9.26
C THR A 250 11.98 3.64 -9.84
N ASP A 251 11.86 4.70 -10.59
CA ASP A 251 13.01 5.44 -11.05
C ASP A 251 13.36 6.62 -10.11
N LYS A 252 14.48 7.25 -10.38
CA LYS A 252 14.92 8.43 -9.62
C LYS A 252 13.94 9.59 -9.73
N LYS A 253 13.17 9.66 -10.81
CA LYS A 253 12.19 10.71 -11.07
C LYS A 253 11.02 10.66 -10.10
N ASN A 254 10.45 9.47 -9.83
CA ASN A 254 9.41 9.28 -8.80
C ASN A 254 9.89 9.79 -7.43
N ARG A 255 11.11 9.45 -7.03
CA ARG A 255 11.70 9.87 -5.75
C ARG A 255 11.92 11.38 -5.66
N LEU A 256 12.29 12.01 -6.76
CA LEU A 256 12.47 13.46 -6.82
C LEU A 256 11.13 14.19 -6.79
N SER A 257 10.13 13.69 -7.50
CA SER A 257 8.76 14.23 -7.48
C SER A 257 8.18 14.21 -6.07
N GLU A 258 8.24 13.07 -5.38
CA GLU A 258 7.80 12.97 -3.98
C GLU A 258 8.51 13.97 -3.06
N THR A 259 9.83 14.09 -3.22
CA THR A 259 10.62 15.02 -2.42
C THR A 259 10.24 16.45 -2.70
N ALA A 260 9.96 16.80 -3.96
CA ALA A 260 9.52 18.14 -4.35
C ALA A 260 8.14 18.47 -3.76
N ILE A 261 7.19 17.54 -3.85
CA ILE A 261 5.85 17.70 -3.29
C ILE A 261 5.90 17.83 -1.76
N ALA A 262 6.68 16.99 -1.07
CA ALA A 262 6.84 17.10 0.38
C ALA A 262 7.46 18.44 0.80
N ARG A 263 8.46 18.93 0.07
CA ARG A 263 9.09 20.25 0.33
C ARG A 263 8.13 21.40 0.11
N SER A 264 7.25 21.32 -0.87
CA SER A 264 6.24 22.38 -1.11
C SER A 264 5.26 22.55 0.04
N ARG A 265 5.16 21.53 0.92
CA ARG A 265 4.34 21.54 2.15
C ARG A 265 5.16 21.71 3.41
N GLU A 266 6.44 22.07 3.28
CA GLU A 266 7.39 22.14 4.40
C GLU A 266 7.58 20.81 5.15
N ASN A 267 7.17 19.68 4.55
CA ASN A 267 7.30 18.36 5.10
C ASN A 267 8.66 17.73 4.77
N LYS A 268 9.15 16.91 5.69
CA LYS A 268 10.40 16.17 5.53
C LYS A 268 10.09 14.67 5.44
N ILE A 269 10.35 14.08 4.30
CA ILE A 269 10.26 12.62 4.15
C ILE A 269 11.41 11.95 4.90
N ILE A 270 11.06 11.13 5.89
CA ILE A 270 11.99 10.30 6.64
C ILE A 270 11.65 8.85 6.32
N ARG A 271 12.67 8.06 5.95
CA ARG A 271 12.50 6.70 5.47
C ARG A 271 13.34 5.72 6.28
N PRO A 272 12.84 4.50 6.53
CA PRO A 272 13.64 3.46 7.17
C PRO A 272 14.80 3.07 6.25
N LYS A 273 15.91 2.69 6.86
CA LYS A 273 17.07 2.16 6.15
C LYS A 273 16.67 0.88 5.40
N GLY A 274 17.01 0.81 4.11
CA GLY A 274 16.68 -0.35 3.28
C GLY A 274 15.21 -0.44 2.86
N GLN A 275 14.45 0.66 2.94
CA GLN A 275 13.05 0.71 2.51
C GLN A 275 12.87 0.21 1.06
N SER A 276 11.91 -0.71 0.86
CA SER A 276 11.52 -1.17 -0.48
C SER A 276 10.72 -0.10 -1.23
N ASP A 277 10.71 -0.20 -2.56
CA ASP A 277 9.91 0.69 -3.40
C ASP A 277 8.41 0.58 -3.09
N SER A 278 7.95 -0.61 -2.74
CA SER A 278 6.56 -0.84 -2.34
C SER A 278 6.19 -0.17 -1.01
N CYS A 279 7.07 -0.25 -0.01
CA CYS A 279 6.87 0.46 1.26
C CYS A 279 6.88 1.98 1.05
N ARG A 280 7.73 2.47 0.15
CA ARG A 280 7.75 3.87 -0.26
C ARG A 280 6.44 4.28 -0.92
N LEU A 281 5.91 3.46 -1.84
CA LEU A 281 4.64 3.74 -2.51
C LEU A 281 3.48 3.82 -1.51
N ASP A 282 3.42 2.91 -0.52
CA ASP A 282 2.43 2.95 0.56
C ASP A 282 2.53 4.24 1.40
N GLN A 283 3.75 4.65 1.76
CA GLN A 283 3.98 5.89 2.49
C GLN A 283 3.55 7.12 1.68
N THR A 284 3.80 7.12 0.36
CA THR A 284 3.35 8.17 -0.54
C THR A 284 1.83 8.17 -0.65
N LEU A 285 1.19 7.00 -0.81
CA LEU A 285 -0.27 6.87 -0.83
C LEU A 285 -0.90 7.42 0.45
N GLN A 286 -0.33 7.08 1.62
CA GLN A 286 -0.79 7.59 2.90
C GLN A 286 -0.71 9.14 2.96
N SER A 287 0.39 9.73 2.48
CA SER A 287 0.54 11.19 2.40
C SER A 287 -0.50 11.82 1.47
N ARG A 288 -0.77 11.22 0.29
CA ARG A 288 -1.80 11.73 -0.63
C ARG A 288 -3.20 11.73 -0.01
N VAL A 289 -3.53 10.66 0.73
CA VAL A 289 -4.85 10.53 1.36
C VAL A 289 -4.99 11.47 2.55
N ILE A 290 -3.99 11.55 3.42
CA ILE A 290 -4.12 12.25 4.71
C ILE A 290 -3.71 13.72 4.61
N GLU A 291 -2.60 14.03 3.92
CA GLU A 291 -2.09 15.40 3.83
C GLU A 291 -2.72 16.19 2.67
N ASP A 292 -2.94 15.52 1.51
CA ASP A 292 -3.58 16.14 0.34
C ASP A 292 -5.09 16.03 0.36
N GLU A 293 -5.65 15.29 1.33
CA GLU A 293 -7.09 15.05 1.45
C GLU A 293 -7.72 14.45 0.19
N LEU A 294 -6.93 13.68 -0.58
CA LEU A 294 -7.47 12.92 -1.69
C LEU A 294 -8.23 11.71 -1.16
N ASP A 295 -9.37 11.39 -1.76
CA ASP A 295 -9.95 10.08 -1.50
C ASP A 295 -8.99 8.97 -1.96
N LEU A 296 -9.08 7.81 -1.29
CA LEU A 296 -8.13 6.72 -1.51
C LEU A 296 -8.10 6.25 -2.97
N VAL A 297 -9.26 6.19 -3.64
CA VAL A 297 -9.32 5.69 -5.02
C VAL A 297 -8.70 6.70 -5.98
N THR A 298 -8.97 7.99 -5.78
CA THR A 298 -8.33 9.08 -6.55
C THR A 298 -6.81 9.04 -6.38
N ALA A 299 -6.31 8.88 -5.15
CA ALA A 299 -4.88 8.78 -4.89
C ALA A 299 -4.25 7.57 -5.61
N VAL A 300 -4.90 6.40 -5.56
CA VAL A 300 -4.44 5.20 -6.29
C VAL A 300 -4.44 5.40 -7.80
N VAL A 301 -5.48 6.04 -8.35
CA VAL A 301 -5.58 6.30 -9.80
C VAL A 301 -4.54 7.31 -10.26
N SER A 302 -4.27 8.36 -9.46
CA SER A 302 -3.25 9.37 -9.80
C SER A 302 -1.85 8.78 -9.84
N MET A 303 -1.53 7.88 -8.89
CA MET A 303 -0.21 7.24 -8.78
C MET A 303 -0.01 6.10 -9.78
N MET A 304 -1.09 5.42 -10.19
CA MET A 304 -1.08 4.31 -11.16
C MET A 304 -2.20 4.51 -12.20
N PRO A 305 -2.09 5.51 -13.08
CA PRO A 305 -3.13 5.78 -14.07
C PRO A 305 -3.25 4.65 -15.10
N PRO A 306 -4.42 4.47 -15.73
CA PRO A 306 -4.55 3.62 -16.93
C PRO A 306 -3.75 4.21 -18.09
N ALA A 307 -3.62 3.48 -19.19
CA ALA A 307 -3.15 4.05 -20.45
C ALA A 307 -4.27 4.94 -21.02
N TRP A 308 -4.14 6.24 -20.89
CA TRP A 308 -5.22 7.19 -21.17
C TRP A 308 -4.93 8.13 -22.34
N GLU A 309 -3.68 8.37 -22.65
CA GLU A 309 -3.24 9.42 -23.58
C GLU A 309 -3.83 9.23 -24.99
N ASN A 310 -3.95 7.98 -25.45
CA ASN A 310 -4.47 7.61 -26.76
C ASN A 310 -5.77 6.78 -26.70
N ASP A 311 -6.49 6.83 -25.57
CA ASP A 311 -7.74 6.09 -25.40
C ASP A 311 -8.94 6.98 -25.72
N ASP A 312 -9.48 6.84 -26.95
CA ASP A 312 -10.64 7.60 -27.43
C ASP A 312 -11.97 7.18 -26.78
N THR A 313 -11.98 6.10 -26.00
CA THR A 313 -13.19 5.62 -25.31
C THR A 313 -13.46 6.34 -24.01
N LEU A 314 -12.44 7.02 -23.43
CA LEU A 314 -12.58 7.80 -22.20
C LEU A 314 -13.36 9.10 -22.44
N SER A 315 -14.24 9.44 -21.52
CA SER A 315 -14.94 10.72 -21.53
C SER A 315 -14.00 11.91 -21.34
N SER A 316 -14.39 13.09 -21.80
CA SER A 316 -13.59 14.32 -21.64
C SER A 316 -13.30 14.66 -20.18
N PRO A 317 -14.25 14.52 -19.21
CA PRO A 317 -13.95 14.73 -17.78
C PRO A 317 -12.91 13.77 -17.24
N VAL A 318 -12.97 12.49 -17.61
CA VAL A 318 -11.99 11.48 -17.18
C VAL A 318 -10.61 11.80 -17.74
N ARG A 319 -10.49 12.15 -19.02
CA ARG A 319 -9.24 12.59 -19.63
C ARG A 319 -8.66 13.80 -18.90
N ALA A 320 -9.49 14.82 -18.64
CA ALA A 320 -9.04 16.03 -17.94
C ALA A 320 -8.55 15.73 -16.52
N MET A 321 -9.20 14.80 -15.80
CA MET A 321 -8.75 14.34 -14.50
C MET A 321 -7.36 13.68 -14.57
N LEU A 322 -7.19 12.74 -15.50
CA LEU A 322 -5.92 12.02 -15.66
C LEU A 322 -4.80 12.96 -16.13
N GLU A 323 -5.10 13.89 -17.04
CA GLU A 323 -4.18 14.95 -17.46
C GLU A 323 -3.78 15.84 -16.30
N TYR A 324 -4.73 16.30 -15.47
CA TYR A 324 -4.47 17.12 -14.30
C TYR A 324 -3.47 16.45 -13.35
N PHE A 325 -3.70 15.17 -13.01
CA PHE A 325 -2.77 14.45 -12.14
C PHE A 325 -1.39 14.23 -12.77
N SER A 326 -1.31 14.06 -14.08
CA SER A 326 -0.04 13.90 -14.78
C SER A 326 0.86 15.15 -14.77
N LEU A 327 0.31 16.32 -14.43
CA LEU A 327 1.09 17.56 -14.33
C LEU A 327 2.06 17.59 -13.14
N TYR A 328 1.78 16.84 -12.10
CA TYR A 328 2.60 16.87 -10.88
C TYR A 328 2.90 15.49 -10.27
N GLU A 329 2.10 14.46 -10.58
CA GLU A 329 2.32 13.10 -10.06
C GLU A 329 3.04 12.25 -11.10
N GLU A 330 4.19 11.72 -10.73
CA GLU A 330 4.89 10.76 -11.56
C GLU A 330 4.26 9.37 -11.42
N LYS A 331 3.83 8.82 -12.54
CA LYS A 331 3.22 7.49 -12.57
C LYS A 331 4.19 6.39 -12.13
N ASN A 332 3.69 5.48 -11.33
CA ASN A 332 4.40 4.27 -10.97
C ASN A 332 4.04 3.18 -11.98
N ASP A 333 5.03 2.75 -12.74
CA ASP A 333 4.91 1.71 -13.75
C ASP A 333 5.51 0.38 -13.25
N GLY A 334 5.12 -0.68 -13.90
CA GLY A 334 5.57 -2.04 -13.67
C GLY A 334 4.42 -3.00 -13.50
N PRO A 335 4.65 -4.31 -13.69
CA PRO A 335 3.62 -5.32 -13.54
C PRO A 335 3.18 -5.41 -12.07
N ALA A 336 2.03 -4.85 -11.74
CA ALA A 336 1.51 -4.81 -10.38
C ALA A 336 0.01 -5.11 -10.30
N ALA A 337 -0.35 -6.01 -9.39
CA ALA A 337 -1.71 -6.19 -8.90
C ALA A 337 -1.77 -5.57 -7.50
N LEU A 338 -2.43 -4.43 -7.38
CA LEU A 338 -2.56 -3.65 -6.16
C LEU A 338 -3.87 -3.99 -5.46
N ILE A 339 -3.78 -4.23 -4.15
CA ILE A 339 -4.91 -4.23 -3.23
C ILE A 339 -4.74 -3.02 -2.32
N PHE A 340 -5.81 -2.31 -2.02
CA PHE A 340 -5.77 -1.11 -1.18
C PHE A 340 -7.02 -1.02 -0.29
N GLY A 341 -6.88 -0.41 0.88
CA GLY A 341 -8.00 -0.23 1.80
C GLY A 341 -7.69 0.68 2.98
N ASN A 342 -8.72 1.35 3.51
CA ASN A 342 -8.65 2.23 4.67
C ASN A 342 -9.77 2.00 5.69
N GLY A 343 -10.53 0.91 5.54
CA GLY A 343 -11.68 0.57 6.40
C GLY A 343 -13.03 0.97 5.81
N SER A 344 -13.18 2.15 5.21
CA SER A 344 -14.41 2.54 4.48
C SER A 344 -14.39 2.11 3.01
N ILE A 345 -13.23 2.07 2.40
CA ILE A 345 -13.02 1.62 1.03
C ILE A 345 -12.07 0.44 1.02
N ILE A 346 -12.38 -0.57 0.22
CA ILE A 346 -11.48 -1.66 -0.12
C ILE A 346 -11.55 -1.94 -1.60
N GLY A 347 -10.39 -2.11 -2.24
CA GLY A 347 -10.35 -2.28 -3.68
C GLY A 347 -9.10 -2.96 -4.20
N ALA A 348 -9.15 -3.23 -5.48
CA ALA A 348 -8.07 -3.81 -6.25
C ALA A 348 -7.91 -3.09 -7.59
N ARG A 349 -6.67 -2.97 -8.06
CA ARG A 349 -6.31 -2.35 -9.32
C ARG A 349 -5.18 -3.10 -10.01
N LEU A 350 -5.24 -3.20 -11.32
CA LEU A 350 -4.12 -3.66 -12.13
C LEU A 350 -3.37 -2.47 -12.76
N ASP A 351 -2.08 -2.68 -12.95
CA ASP A 351 -1.25 -1.83 -13.79
C ASP A 351 -1.80 -1.77 -15.23
N ARG A 352 -1.36 -0.77 -15.99
CA ARG A 352 -1.85 -0.53 -17.36
C ARG A 352 -1.57 -1.65 -18.36
N LEU A 353 -0.66 -2.58 -18.06
CA LEU A 353 -0.36 -3.74 -18.90
C LEU A 353 -1.16 -4.98 -18.50
N GLY A 354 -1.62 -5.04 -17.23
CA GLY A 354 -2.44 -6.13 -16.71
C GLY A 354 -1.74 -7.48 -16.68
N LEU A 355 -0.44 -7.51 -16.39
CA LEU A 355 0.37 -8.74 -16.46
C LEU A 355 0.17 -9.67 -15.25
N ARG A 356 -0.45 -9.19 -14.18
CA ARG A 356 -0.76 -9.99 -12.99
C ARG A 356 -2.23 -10.38 -12.94
N PRO A 357 -2.57 -11.60 -12.50
CA PRO A 357 -3.96 -12.02 -12.43
C PRO A 357 -4.66 -11.46 -11.18
N LEU A 358 -5.89 -10.96 -11.35
CA LEU A 358 -6.83 -10.71 -10.27
C LEU A 358 -8.22 -11.23 -10.70
N ARG A 359 -8.82 -12.05 -9.86
CA ARG A 359 -10.13 -12.65 -10.03
C ARG A 359 -11.10 -12.08 -9.02
N SER A 360 -12.29 -11.70 -9.45
CA SER A 360 -13.35 -11.22 -8.57
C SER A 360 -14.49 -12.23 -8.46
N ILE A 361 -15.09 -12.25 -7.29
CA ILE A 361 -16.35 -12.94 -7.02
C ILE A 361 -17.20 -12.04 -6.13
N GLU A 362 -18.47 -11.90 -6.48
CA GLU A 362 -19.46 -11.17 -5.70
C GLU A 362 -20.64 -12.08 -5.41
N THR A 363 -21.04 -12.11 -4.15
CA THR A 363 -22.22 -12.79 -3.64
C THR A 363 -23.21 -11.76 -3.09
N GLU A 364 -24.30 -12.18 -2.50
CA GLU A 364 -25.21 -11.26 -1.81
C GLU A 364 -24.51 -10.58 -0.62
N THR A 365 -23.71 -11.33 0.13
CA THR A 365 -23.05 -10.87 1.37
C THR A 365 -21.64 -10.35 1.14
N TYR A 366 -20.87 -10.95 0.23
CA TYR A 366 -19.44 -10.71 0.11
C TYR A 366 -19.03 -10.14 -1.26
N LEU A 367 -17.98 -9.34 -1.26
CA LEU A 367 -17.16 -9.07 -2.42
C LEU A 367 -15.72 -9.52 -2.12
N ALA A 368 -15.13 -10.27 -3.02
CA ALA A 368 -13.74 -10.71 -2.93
C ALA A 368 -12.99 -10.51 -4.25
N VAL A 369 -11.72 -10.12 -4.14
CA VAL A 369 -10.76 -10.10 -5.25
C VAL A 369 -9.49 -10.79 -4.81
N MET A 370 -9.00 -11.74 -5.62
CA MET A 370 -7.87 -12.59 -5.26
C MET A 370 -7.02 -12.91 -6.48
N SER A 371 -5.77 -13.26 -6.24
CA SER A 371 -4.82 -13.66 -7.29
C SER A 371 -5.30 -14.89 -8.08
N GLU A 372 -6.07 -15.77 -7.47
CA GLU A 372 -6.63 -16.98 -8.08
C GLU A 372 -8.12 -17.14 -7.78
N ALA A 373 -8.82 -17.80 -8.68
CA ALA A 373 -10.21 -18.20 -8.43
C ALA A 373 -10.27 -19.42 -7.49
N GLY A 374 -11.35 -19.52 -6.70
CA GLY A 374 -11.62 -20.68 -5.86
C GLY A 374 -10.80 -20.75 -4.57
N GLN A 375 -10.28 -19.62 -4.09
CA GLN A 375 -9.57 -19.55 -2.80
C GLN A 375 -10.50 -19.60 -1.59
N ILE A 376 -11.77 -19.29 -1.77
CA ILE A 376 -12.80 -19.31 -0.72
C ILE A 376 -13.99 -20.10 -1.23
N ASP A 377 -14.52 -20.97 -0.36
CA ASP A 377 -15.83 -21.59 -0.54
C ASP A 377 -16.92 -20.73 0.13
N PHE A 378 -17.83 -20.22 -0.67
CA PHE A 378 -19.00 -19.46 -0.17
C PHE A 378 -20.20 -20.36 0.12
N GLY A 379 -20.03 -21.69 0.04
CA GLY A 379 -21.09 -22.66 0.28
C GLY A 379 -22.25 -22.50 -0.70
N ASP A 380 -23.48 -22.52 -0.16
CA ASP A 380 -24.72 -22.38 -0.94
C ASP A 380 -25.09 -20.93 -1.25
N GLU A 381 -24.24 -19.95 -0.90
CA GLU A 381 -24.53 -18.53 -1.13
C GLU A 381 -24.56 -18.22 -2.64
N PRO A 382 -25.64 -17.58 -3.16
CA PRO A 382 -25.75 -17.28 -4.58
C PRO A 382 -24.61 -16.35 -5.06
N VAL A 383 -23.91 -16.78 -6.09
CA VAL A 383 -22.89 -15.96 -6.74
C VAL A 383 -23.58 -15.03 -7.74
N LEU A 384 -23.49 -13.71 -7.49
CA LEU A 384 -24.07 -12.69 -8.36
C LEU A 384 -23.19 -12.42 -9.58
N SER A 385 -21.87 -12.36 -9.37
CA SER A 385 -20.93 -12.14 -10.47
C SER A 385 -19.60 -12.84 -10.24
N ARG A 386 -18.93 -13.20 -11.34
CA ARG A 386 -17.52 -13.63 -11.37
C ARG A 386 -16.83 -12.91 -12.50
N GLY A 387 -15.61 -12.43 -12.24
CA GLY A 387 -14.88 -11.67 -13.22
C GLY A 387 -13.38 -11.73 -13.05
N ARG A 388 -12.72 -10.94 -13.86
CA ARG A 388 -11.31 -10.58 -13.73
C ARG A 388 -11.18 -9.08 -13.80
N ILE A 389 -10.18 -8.53 -13.17
CA ILE A 389 -9.82 -7.13 -13.35
C ILE A 389 -9.00 -7.02 -14.64
N GLU A 390 -9.32 -6.07 -15.47
CA GLU A 390 -8.67 -5.82 -16.75
C GLU A 390 -7.39 -5.00 -16.59
N ALA A 391 -6.59 -4.94 -17.64
CA ALA A 391 -5.40 -4.07 -17.70
C ALA A 391 -5.80 -2.60 -17.43
N GLY A 392 -5.12 -1.95 -16.49
CA GLY A 392 -5.47 -0.58 -16.05
C GLY A 392 -6.81 -0.47 -15.32
N GLY A 393 -7.49 -1.60 -15.11
CA GLY A 393 -8.81 -1.64 -14.49
C GLY A 393 -8.77 -1.70 -12.96
N MET A 394 -9.94 -1.52 -12.37
CA MET A 394 -10.16 -1.58 -10.92
C MET A 394 -11.53 -2.14 -10.56
N LEU A 395 -11.63 -2.61 -9.32
CA LEU A 395 -12.88 -2.95 -8.65
C LEU A 395 -12.71 -2.59 -7.17
N TYR A 396 -13.61 -1.78 -6.63
CA TYR A 396 -13.62 -1.47 -5.20
C TYR A 396 -15.03 -1.47 -4.63
N TYR A 397 -15.11 -1.66 -3.31
CA TYR A 397 -16.33 -1.51 -2.53
C TYR A 397 -16.22 -0.28 -1.63
N ASP A 398 -17.27 0.53 -1.64
CA ASP A 398 -17.44 1.69 -0.78
C ASP A 398 -18.50 1.37 0.27
N HIS A 399 -18.09 1.28 1.53
CA HIS A 399 -18.98 0.94 2.65
C HIS A 399 -19.95 2.06 3.03
N GLU A 400 -19.60 3.31 2.73
CA GLU A 400 -20.50 4.46 2.96
C GLU A 400 -21.61 4.48 1.92
N GLN A 401 -21.27 4.25 0.65
CA GLN A 401 -22.23 4.18 -0.45
C GLN A 401 -22.89 2.78 -0.57
N LYS A 402 -22.36 1.77 0.13
CA LYS A 402 -22.82 0.37 0.15
C LYS A 402 -22.92 -0.26 -1.25
N ARG A 403 -21.92 0.00 -2.09
CA ARG A 403 -21.89 -0.52 -3.45
C ARG A 403 -20.47 -0.75 -3.97
N SER A 404 -20.38 -1.62 -4.96
CA SER A 404 -19.17 -1.85 -5.74
C SER A 404 -19.10 -0.92 -6.95
N PHE A 405 -17.87 -0.58 -7.35
CA PHE A 405 -17.57 0.24 -8.53
C PHE A 405 -16.57 -0.51 -9.40
N GLY A 406 -16.95 -0.74 -10.65
CA GLY A 406 -16.03 -1.20 -11.68
C GLY A 406 -15.27 -0.03 -12.34
N THR A 407 -14.33 -0.35 -13.24
CA THR A 407 -13.39 0.63 -13.81
C THR A 407 -14.05 1.87 -14.39
N HIS A 408 -14.98 1.69 -15.30
CA HIS A 408 -15.62 2.83 -16.01
C HIS A 408 -16.38 3.73 -15.03
N GLU A 409 -17.22 3.13 -14.21
CA GLU A 409 -18.04 3.85 -13.23
C GLU A 409 -17.18 4.56 -12.18
N ALA A 410 -16.11 3.92 -11.74
CA ALA A 410 -15.14 4.51 -10.83
C ALA A 410 -14.51 5.78 -11.44
N LEU A 411 -13.97 5.70 -12.65
CA LEU A 411 -13.34 6.85 -13.32
C LEU A 411 -14.31 8.00 -13.54
N GLU A 412 -15.55 7.73 -13.98
CA GLU A 412 -16.57 8.75 -14.15
C GLU A 412 -16.97 9.41 -12.81
N SER A 413 -17.13 8.60 -11.75
CA SER A 413 -17.43 9.10 -10.42
C SER A 413 -16.33 10.02 -9.90
N LEU A 414 -15.06 9.61 -10.02
CA LEU A 414 -13.91 10.42 -9.61
C LEU A 414 -13.78 11.71 -10.42
N ALA A 415 -13.96 11.63 -11.74
CA ALA A 415 -13.88 12.79 -12.61
C ALA A 415 -15.00 13.83 -12.37
N SER A 416 -16.12 13.40 -11.79
CA SER A 416 -17.23 14.28 -11.44
C SER A 416 -17.02 15.09 -10.15
N GLN A 417 -16.04 14.75 -9.33
CA GLN A 417 -15.80 15.37 -8.03
C GLN A 417 -15.31 16.82 -8.14
N ARG A 418 -14.60 17.16 -9.25
CA ARG A 418 -14.04 18.49 -9.48
C ARG A 418 -14.12 18.87 -10.96
N ASP A 419 -14.09 20.15 -11.28
CA ASP A 419 -13.91 20.60 -12.66
C ASP A 419 -12.42 20.53 -13.04
N TYR A 420 -11.97 19.32 -13.36
CA TYR A 420 -10.59 19.08 -13.78
C TYR A 420 -10.25 19.77 -15.10
N SER A 421 -11.24 19.96 -16.00
CA SER A 421 -11.02 20.66 -17.27
C SER A 421 -10.61 22.11 -17.03
N GLN A 422 -11.25 22.78 -16.07
CA GLN A 422 -10.87 24.14 -15.71
C GLN A 422 -9.51 24.20 -14.99
N LEU A 423 -9.21 23.19 -14.16
CA LEU A 423 -7.90 23.09 -13.47
C LEU A 423 -6.76 22.89 -14.49
N VAL A 424 -6.92 22.01 -15.48
CA VAL A 424 -5.94 21.82 -16.54
C VAL A 424 -5.76 23.10 -17.34
N LYS A 425 -6.87 23.76 -17.74
CA LYS A 425 -6.82 25.02 -18.47
C LYS A 425 -6.07 26.12 -17.70
N ASN A 426 -6.23 26.17 -16.39
CA ASN A 426 -5.53 27.16 -15.55
C ASN A 426 -4.03 26.85 -15.40
N ALA A 427 -3.64 25.58 -15.45
CA ALA A 427 -2.26 25.13 -15.31
C ALA A 427 -1.49 25.13 -16.64
N ARG A 428 -2.21 25.06 -17.78
CA ARG A 428 -1.60 25.01 -19.11
C ARG A 428 -1.19 26.40 -19.57
N ILE A 429 0.03 26.48 -20.09
CA ILE A 429 0.53 27.65 -20.82
C ILE A 429 0.89 27.15 -22.22
N GLU A 430 0.27 27.74 -23.24
CA GLU A 430 0.61 27.42 -24.62
C GLU A 430 1.96 28.09 -24.97
N ILE A 431 2.74 27.45 -25.85
CA ILE A 431 4.05 27.98 -26.26
C ILE A 431 3.90 29.38 -26.88
N ASP A 432 2.86 29.58 -27.65
CA ASP A 432 2.58 30.85 -28.32
C ASP A 432 2.23 31.99 -27.36
N ASP A 433 1.83 31.66 -26.11
CA ASP A 433 1.53 32.63 -25.06
C ASP A 433 2.77 33.04 -24.24
N LEU A 434 3.92 32.36 -24.47
CA LEU A 434 5.16 32.70 -23.80
C LEU A 434 5.69 34.03 -24.36
N PRO A 435 6.24 34.92 -23.48
CA PRO A 435 6.84 36.15 -23.94
C PRO A 435 8.01 35.89 -24.89
N GLU A 436 8.05 36.59 -26.02
CA GLU A 436 9.19 36.55 -26.91
C GLU A 436 10.44 37.06 -26.18
N VAL A 437 11.43 36.20 -26.03
CA VAL A 437 12.75 36.59 -25.48
C VAL A 437 13.62 37.01 -26.64
N SER A 438 14.10 38.27 -26.63
CA SER A 438 15.00 38.74 -27.66
C SER A 438 16.33 37.96 -27.55
N ALA A 439 16.89 37.57 -28.73
CA ALA A 439 18.16 36.86 -28.79
C ALA A 439 19.33 37.63 -28.11
N ALA A 440 19.18 38.95 -27.95
CA ALA A 440 20.14 39.81 -27.28
C ALA A 440 20.14 39.67 -25.74
N GLU A 441 19.01 39.20 -25.16
CA GLU A 441 18.92 38.93 -23.72
C GLU A 441 19.42 37.54 -23.33
N TYR A 442 19.57 36.64 -24.31
CA TYR A 442 20.14 35.32 -24.11
C TYR A 442 21.66 35.39 -24.26
N SER A 443 22.36 35.82 -23.23
CA SER A 443 23.79 35.54 -23.08
C SER A 443 23.92 34.16 -22.42
N PRO A 444 24.39 33.12 -23.14
CA PRO A 444 24.76 31.90 -22.46
C PRO A 444 25.89 32.25 -21.49
N SER A 445 25.60 32.29 -20.20
CA SER A 445 26.64 32.47 -19.21
C SER A 445 27.61 31.33 -19.37
N SER A 446 28.80 31.64 -19.83
CA SER A 446 29.90 30.70 -20.07
C SER A 446 30.46 30.07 -18.79
N SER A 447 29.88 30.40 -17.66
CA SER A 447 30.20 29.87 -16.35
C SER A 447 28.98 29.28 -15.67
N TYR A 448 28.64 28.06 -16.02
CA TYR A 448 27.83 27.23 -15.12
C TYR A 448 28.74 26.85 -13.93
N SER A 449 28.90 27.78 -13.01
CA SER A 449 29.59 27.57 -11.72
C SER A 449 28.62 27.00 -10.67
N GLY A 450 27.60 26.26 -11.09
CA GLY A 450 26.68 25.60 -10.16
C GLY A 450 27.24 24.27 -9.66
N ASP A 451 27.11 24.01 -8.38
CA ASP A 451 27.53 22.80 -7.67
C ASP A 451 26.81 21.51 -8.12
N LEU A 452 26.16 21.50 -9.27
CA LEU A 452 25.53 20.30 -9.81
C LEU A 452 26.58 19.37 -10.42
N SER A 453 26.67 18.17 -9.87
CA SER A 453 27.44 17.07 -10.49
C SER A 453 26.94 16.82 -11.92
N LEU A 454 27.79 16.18 -12.75
CA LEU A 454 27.41 15.80 -14.11
C LEU A 454 26.09 15.00 -14.12
N SER A 455 25.92 14.09 -13.15
CA SER A 455 24.68 13.34 -12.96
C SER A 455 23.48 14.24 -12.64
N GLY A 456 23.67 15.27 -11.81
CA GLY A 456 22.64 16.25 -11.50
C GLY A 456 22.20 17.07 -12.72
N ARG A 457 23.13 17.40 -13.61
CA ARG A 457 22.83 18.08 -14.88
C ARG A 457 22.03 17.17 -15.82
N TYR A 458 22.38 15.90 -15.94
CA TYR A 458 21.61 14.95 -16.75
C TYR A 458 20.16 14.85 -16.27
N VAL A 459 19.95 14.77 -14.96
CA VAL A 459 18.60 14.76 -14.39
C VAL A 459 17.85 16.05 -14.68
N ALA A 460 18.51 17.21 -14.55
CA ALA A 460 17.90 18.52 -14.83
C ALA A 460 17.43 18.66 -16.29
N TYR A 461 18.12 17.98 -17.21
CA TYR A 461 17.75 17.94 -18.63
C TYR A 461 16.92 16.68 -19.00
N SER A 462 16.36 15.99 -18.03
CA SER A 462 15.61 14.75 -18.24
C SER A 462 16.37 13.65 -18.99
N GLN A 463 17.71 13.66 -18.88
CA GLN A 463 18.57 12.68 -19.52
C GLN A 463 18.88 11.53 -18.56
N ASN A 464 18.79 10.31 -19.05
CA ASN A 464 19.15 9.09 -18.32
C ASN A 464 20.12 8.21 -19.12
N GLN A 465 20.58 7.12 -18.53
CA GLN A 465 21.50 6.19 -19.21
C GLN A 465 20.91 5.57 -20.48
N GLU A 466 19.61 5.38 -20.55
CA GLU A 466 18.94 4.83 -21.73
C GLU A 466 18.90 5.84 -22.87
N CYS A 467 18.65 7.13 -22.57
CA CYS A 467 18.76 8.20 -23.56
C CYS A 467 20.14 8.26 -24.18
N PHE A 468 21.20 8.14 -23.38
CA PHE A 468 22.56 8.09 -23.90
C PHE A 468 22.77 6.84 -24.75
N ARG A 469 22.52 5.66 -24.20
CA ARG A 469 22.82 4.39 -24.85
C ARG A 469 22.05 4.16 -26.15
N PHE A 470 20.78 4.54 -26.20
CA PHE A 470 19.90 4.21 -27.32
C PHE A 470 19.65 5.36 -28.28
N MET A 471 19.89 6.60 -27.87
CA MET A 471 19.65 7.78 -28.70
C MET A 471 20.92 8.59 -28.93
N ILE A 472 21.51 9.17 -27.89
CA ILE A 472 22.57 10.17 -28.02
C ILE A 472 23.87 9.55 -28.52
N ASP A 473 24.38 8.49 -27.90
CA ASP A 473 25.64 7.85 -28.31
C ASP A 473 25.56 7.30 -29.73
N PRO A 474 24.51 6.62 -30.21
CA PRO A 474 24.34 6.23 -31.58
C PRO A 474 24.30 7.42 -32.55
N MET A 475 23.62 8.51 -32.19
CA MET A 475 23.58 9.73 -33.01
C MET A 475 24.95 10.37 -33.15
N LEU A 476 25.70 10.47 -32.05
CA LEU A 476 27.07 10.99 -32.06
C LEU A 476 28.03 10.10 -32.88
N ALA A 477 27.85 8.78 -32.80
CA ALA A 477 28.70 7.82 -33.51
C ALA A 477 28.44 7.78 -35.03
N THR A 478 27.17 7.93 -35.44
CA THR A 478 26.78 7.77 -36.84
C THR A 478 26.50 9.08 -37.57
N GLY A 479 26.33 10.18 -36.85
CA GLY A 479 25.96 11.48 -37.41
C GLY A 479 24.51 11.49 -37.96
N THR A 480 23.71 10.48 -37.62
CA THR A 480 22.34 10.35 -38.12
C THR A 480 21.34 10.25 -36.93
N GLU A 481 20.24 10.95 -37.06
CA GLU A 481 19.15 10.84 -36.12
C GLU A 481 18.51 9.44 -36.19
N LYS A 482 18.33 8.79 -35.05
CA LYS A 482 17.55 7.56 -34.95
C LYS A 482 16.10 7.96 -34.69
N VAL A 483 15.25 7.68 -35.65
CA VAL A 483 13.78 7.75 -35.53
C VAL A 483 13.26 6.49 -34.83
#